data_890f93f842fa83589d2b50c4a9c4fcf9
#
_entry.id   890f93f842fa83589d2b50c4a9c4fcf9
#
_cell.length_a   1.000
_cell.length_b   1.000
_cell.length_c   1.000
_cell.angle_alpha   90.00
_cell.angle_beta   90.00
_cell.angle_gamma   90.00
#
_symmetry.space_group_name_H-M   'P 1'
#
loop_
_entity.id
_entity.type
_entity.pdbx_description
1 polymer ?
#
loop_
_entity_poly.entity_id
_entity_poly.type
_entity_poly.pdbx_seq_one_letter_code
_entity_poly.pdbx_strand_id
1 'polypeptide(L)'
;VSDPVMEQDDPGALQKKGATGKLCLEAVFENHTEDETALTVEMEVMDGEQVIFSESREISGKKSETEYVTEVILENIKPWSAEHPELYRVIITLKKQGEVLESYGEWTGFRNICVKDGLFLVNGKAIKLKGVNRHDWNEDTGRCITKEDMLADLYLMKQNNINAVRTSHYPPHPDFLDMCDRLGLYVMEEADLECNQMAYTKNMNKISNRFASIEQVTDQYLNQKSTDTAVSEK
;
A
#
# COMPACT_ATOMS: atom_id res chain seq x y z
N VAL A 1 4.28 0.26 -6.77
CA VAL A 1 5.05 1.14 -5.88
C VAL A 1 5.40 0.34 -4.63
N SER A 2 6.68 0.01 -4.42
CA SER A 2 7.13 -0.67 -3.21
C SER A 2 7.14 0.30 -2.03
N ASP A 3 6.80 -0.16 -0.83
CA ASP A 3 6.80 0.69 0.37
C ASP A 3 8.20 1.31 0.59
N PRO A 4 8.27 2.63 0.81
CA PRO A 4 9.54 3.29 1.06
C PRO A 4 10.17 2.80 2.37
N VAL A 5 11.44 2.39 2.31
CA VAL A 5 12.20 1.96 3.48
C VAL A 5 12.89 3.18 4.08
N MET A 6 12.58 3.50 5.34
CA MET A 6 13.30 4.53 6.10
C MET A 6 14.50 3.90 6.81
N GLU A 7 15.71 4.42 6.59
CA GLU A 7 16.85 4.06 7.42
C GLU A 7 16.64 4.56 8.86
N GLN A 8 16.95 3.70 9.83
CA GLN A 8 16.76 4.00 11.26
C GLN A 8 17.83 4.97 11.74
N ASP A 9 17.46 6.24 11.87
CA ASP A 9 18.15 7.16 12.76
C ASP A 9 17.44 7.24 14.12
N ASP A 10 18.19 7.55 15.16
CA ASP A 10 17.77 7.66 16.57
C ASP A 10 16.40 8.35 16.71
N PRO A 11 15.41 7.72 17.40
CA PRO A 11 14.06 8.28 17.59
C PRO A 11 14.00 9.68 18.22
N GLY A 12 15.08 10.10 18.92
CA GLY A 12 15.21 11.42 19.51
C GLY A 12 15.68 12.52 18.54
N ALA A 13 16.32 12.14 17.43
CA ALA A 13 16.85 13.08 16.44
C ALA A 13 15.81 13.50 15.38
N LEU A 14 14.73 12.74 15.21
CA LEU A 14 13.69 12.93 14.20
C LEU A 14 12.88 14.24 14.37
N GLN A 15 13.01 14.96 15.48
CA GLN A 15 12.28 16.21 15.69
C GLN A 15 13.04 17.48 15.24
N LYS A 16 14.31 17.38 14.80
CA LYS A 16 15.14 18.55 14.44
C LYS A 16 15.78 18.50 13.04
N LYS A 17 15.81 17.35 12.39
CA LYS A 17 16.12 17.21 10.94
C LYS A 17 14.98 16.42 10.33
N GLY A 18 14.51 16.81 9.17
CA GLY A 18 13.54 16.02 8.42
C GLY A 18 14.07 14.60 8.21
N ALA A 19 13.17 13.64 8.15
CA ALA A 19 13.55 12.25 7.91
C ALA A 19 14.05 12.07 6.48
N THR A 20 14.83 11.01 6.24
CA THR A 20 15.22 10.58 4.90
C THR A 20 14.25 9.51 4.44
N GLY A 21 13.69 9.66 3.25
CA GLY A 21 12.76 8.70 2.64
C GLY A 21 13.36 8.10 1.39
N LYS A 22 13.12 6.80 1.17
CA LYS A 22 13.47 6.10 -0.05
C LYS A 22 12.20 5.83 -0.86
N LEU A 23 12.14 6.34 -2.08
CA LEU A 23 11.08 6.08 -3.05
C LEU A 23 11.61 5.13 -4.12
N CYS A 24 10.96 3.98 -4.28
CA CYS A 24 11.18 3.08 -5.40
C CYS A 24 9.96 3.14 -6.31
N LEU A 25 10.19 3.38 -7.59
CA LEU A 25 9.15 3.45 -8.61
C LEU A 25 9.46 2.47 -9.72
N GLU A 26 8.48 1.67 -10.07
CA GLU A 26 8.49 0.77 -11.21
C GLU A 26 7.29 1.11 -12.09
N ALA A 27 7.53 1.35 -13.38
CA ALA A 27 6.50 1.58 -14.37
C ALA A 27 6.80 0.76 -15.63
N VAL A 28 5.76 0.21 -16.24
CA VAL A 28 5.84 -0.51 -17.50
C VAL A 28 5.06 0.28 -18.54
N PHE A 29 5.72 0.60 -19.64
CA PHE A 29 5.12 1.29 -20.78
C PHE A 29 4.98 0.32 -21.93
N GLU A 30 3.77 0.18 -22.46
CA GLU A 30 3.47 -0.64 -23.64
C GLU A 30 3.23 0.25 -24.86
N ASN A 31 4.00 0.04 -25.93
CA ASN A 31 3.74 0.70 -27.20
C ASN A 31 2.99 -0.24 -28.14
N HIS A 32 1.74 0.06 -28.43
CA HIS A 32 0.87 -0.68 -29.36
C HIS A 32 0.92 -0.14 -30.80
N THR A 33 1.75 0.86 -31.08
CA THR A 33 1.87 1.49 -32.40
C THR A 33 3.08 0.96 -33.19
N GLU A 34 3.15 1.26 -34.47
CA GLU A 34 4.32 0.98 -35.29
C GLU A 34 5.40 2.08 -35.21
N ASP A 35 5.15 3.12 -34.44
CA ASP A 35 6.08 4.24 -34.25
C ASP A 35 7.04 3.94 -33.13
N GLU A 36 8.30 3.69 -33.48
CA GLU A 36 9.38 3.36 -32.53
C GLU A 36 10.23 4.59 -32.11
N THR A 37 9.70 5.79 -32.27
CA THR A 37 10.41 7.01 -31.81
C THR A 37 10.67 6.92 -30.30
N ALA A 38 11.90 7.25 -29.88
CA ALA A 38 12.26 7.30 -28.46
C ALA A 38 11.32 8.24 -27.68
N LEU A 39 10.99 7.84 -26.47
CA LEU A 39 10.10 8.52 -25.57
C LEU A 39 10.89 9.08 -24.39
N THR A 40 10.36 10.10 -23.75
CA THR A 40 10.92 10.67 -22.53
C THR A 40 9.95 10.43 -21.38
N VAL A 41 10.43 9.82 -20.29
CA VAL A 41 9.69 9.73 -19.02
C VAL A 41 10.21 10.82 -18.11
N GLU A 42 9.32 11.65 -17.63
CA GLU A 42 9.58 12.61 -16.56
C GLU A 42 8.89 12.14 -15.30
N MET A 43 9.61 12.12 -14.19
CA MET A 43 9.07 11.84 -12.86
C MET A 43 9.27 13.04 -11.96
N GLU A 44 8.22 13.46 -11.28
CA GLU A 44 8.26 14.52 -10.28
C GLU A 44 7.70 14.02 -8.95
N VAL A 45 8.32 14.47 -7.85
CA VAL A 45 7.78 14.27 -6.49
C VAL A 45 7.46 15.65 -5.92
N MET A 46 6.23 15.79 -5.42
CA MET A 46 5.72 17.07 -4.92
C MET A 46 5.35 16.99 -3.43
N ASP A 47 5.72 18.02 -2.66
CA ASP A 47 5.16 18.34 -1.33
C ASP A 47 4.17 19.51 -1.51
N GLY A 48 2.88 19.20 -1.51
CA GLY A 48 1.85 20.16 -1.91
C GLY A 48 2.02 20.62 -3.37
N GLU A 49 2.25 21.90 -3.57
CA GLU A 49 2.48 22.48 -4.91
C GLU A 49 3.98 22.58 -5.28
N GLN A 50 4.88 22.25 -4.36
CA GLN A 50 6.31 22.36 -4.58
C GLN A 50 6.89 21.06 -5.14
N VAL A 51 7.59 21.13 -6.27
CA VAL A 51 8.41 20.03 -6.76
C VAL A 51 9.66 19.92 -5.89
N ILE A 52 9.84 18.82 -5.19
CA ILE A 52 10.98 18.52 -4.33
C ILE A 52 12.01 17.61 -4.99
N PHE A 53 11.62 16.93 -6.06
CA PHE A 53 12.48 16.10 -6.89
C PHE A 53 11.93 16.03 -8.31
N SER A 54 12.81 16.01 -9.29
CA SER A 54 12.46 15.69 -10.68
C SER A 54 13.59 14.91 -11.36
N GLU A 55 13.20 13.97 -12.21
CA GLU A 55 14.08 13.18 -13.08
C GLU A 55 13.47 13.13 -14.47
N SER A 56 14.32 13.17 -15.50
CA SER A 56 13.92 12.97 -16.88
C SER A 56 14.85 11.94 -17.52
N ARG A 57 14.27 10.92 -18.15
CA ARG A 57 15.00 9.81 -18.77
C ARG A 57 14.40 9.45 -20.11
N GLU A 58 15.25 9.29 -21.11
CA GLU A 58 14.86 8.74 -22.39
C GLU A 58 14.69 7.21 -22.28
N ILE A 59 13.61 6.69 -22.83
CA ILE A 59 13.31 5.26 -22.92
C ILE A 59 13.07 4.85 -24.36
N SER A 60 13.18 3.53 -24.64
CA SER A 60 12.90 2.99 -25.96
C SER A 60 11.43 3.14 -26.31
N GLY A 61 11.14 3.60 -27.54
CA GLY A 61 9.80 3.59 -28.11
C GLY A 61 9.46 2.33 -28.90
N LYS A 62 10.26 1.25 -28.79
CA LYS A 62 10.01 0.00 -29.53
C LYS A 62 8.63 -0.57 -29.19
N LYS A 63 8.04 -1.24 -30.20
CA LYS A 63 6.78 -1.98 -30.05
C LYS A 63 6.95 -3.18 -29.12
N SER A 64 7.01 -2.92 -27.83
CA SER A 64 7.14 -3.90 -26.76
C SER A 64 6.95 -3.21 -25.40
N GLU A 65 6.93 -3.97 -24.35
CA GLU A 65 7.03 -3.46 -23.00
C GLU A 65 8.41 -2.83 -22.75
N THR A 66 8.43 -1.66 -22.13
CA THR A 66 9.64 -0.98 -21.67
C THR A 66 9.50 -0.68 -20.18
N GLU A 67 10.40 -1.22 -19.39
CA GLU A 67 10.45 -0.98 -17.95
C GLU A 67 11.18 0.32 -17.64
N TYR A 68 10.61 1.11 -16.75
CA TYR A 68 11.25 2.25 -16.11
C TYR A 68 11.31 1.99 -14.61
N VAL A 69 12.53 1.85 -14.10
CA VAL A 69 12.77 1.64 -12.66
C VAL A 69 13.69 2.75 -12.17
N THR A 70 13.29 3.37 -11.08
CA THR A 70 14.11 4.39 -10.40
C THR A 70 14.00 4.29 -8.89
N GLU A 71 15.08 4.65 -8.22
CA GLU A 71 15.19 4.69 -6.78
C GLU A 71 15.74 6.05 -6.37
N VAL A 72 15.00 6.74 -5.52
CA VAL A 72 15.31 8.11 -5.11
C VAL A 72 15.37 8.22 -3.59
N ILE A 73 16.41 8.87 -3.11
CA ILE A 73 16.54 9.26 -1.70
C ILE A 73 16.12 10.71 -1.57
N LEU A 74 15.10 10.97 -0.77
CA LEU A 74 14.58 12.29 -0.48
C LEU A 74 14.92 12.68 0.95
N GLU A 75 15.52 13.84 1.11
CA GLU A 75 15.87 14.39 2.42
C GLU A 75 14.76 15.32 2.94
N ASN A 76 14.70 15.46 4.26
CA ASN A 76 13.76 16.36 4.95
C ASN A 76 12.28 16.05 4.70
N ILE A 77 11.95 14.78 4.44
CA ILE A 77 10.55 14.36 4.31
C ILE A 77 9.85 14.35 5.67
N LYS A 78 8.53 14.52 5.64
CA LYS A 78 7.65 14.37 6.79
C LYS A 78 7.06 12.96 6.76
N PRO A 79 7.36 12.09 7.76
CA PRO A 79 6.83 10.75 7.78
C PRO A 79 5.32 10.72 7.99
N TRP A 80 4.64 9.86 7.24
CA TRP A 80 3.21 9.61 7.42
C TRP A 80 2.92 8.82 8.70
N SER A 81 1.91 9.24 9.43
CA SER A 81 1.31 8.49 10.54
C SER A 81 -0.18 8.81 10.64
N ALA A 82 -0.95 8.00 11.41
CA ALA A 82 -2.37 8.27 11.61
C ALA A 82 -2.66 9.64 12.28
N GLU A 83 -1.71 10.19 13.03
CA GLU A 83 -1.82 11.53 13.65
C GLU A 83 -1.34 12.66 12.73
N HIS A 84 -0.42 12.35 11.81
CA HIS A 84 0.17 13.26 10.84
C HIS A 84 0.21 12.57 9.47
N PRO A 85 -0.89 12.58 8.71
CA PRO A 85 -1.01 11.87 7.43
C PRO A 85 -0.39 12.65 6.28
N GLU A 86 0.92 12.90 6.37
CA GLU A 86 1.68 13.64 5.36
C GLU A 86 1.83 12.80 4.09
N LEU A 87 1.36 13.33 2.98
CA LEU A 87 1.40 12.68 1.67
C LEU A 87 2.14 13.52 0.64
N TYR A 88 2.82 12.84 -0.25
CA TYR A 88 3.53 13.38 -1.40
C TYR A 88 2.84 12.91 -2.68
N ARG A 89 2.86 13.73 -3.71
CA ARG A 89 2.35 13.35 -5.01
C ARG A 89 3.50 12.97 -5.93
N VAL A 90 3.47 11.76 -6.47
CA VAL A 90 4.39 11.30 -7.51
C VAL A 90 3.68 11.41 -8.85
N ILE A 91 4.26 12.13 -9.80
CA ILE A 91 3.71 12.30 -11.14
C ILE A 91 4.71 11.70 -12.13
N ILE A 92 4.19 10.86 -13.03
CA ILE A 92 4.96 10.31 -14.15
C ILE A 92 4.33 10.85 -15.42
N THR A 93 5.13 11.45 -16.28
CA THR A 93 4.69 11.99 -17.57
C THR A 93 5.48 11.37 -18.69
N LEU A 94 4.78 10.75 -19.62
CA LEU A 94 5.34 10.21 -20.86
C LEU A 94 5.25 11.26 -21.97
N LYS A 95 6.38 11.56 -22.59
CA LYS A 95 6.48 12.54 -23.68
C LYS A 95 7.10 11.94 -24.92
N LYS A 96 6.68 12.47 -26.06
CA LYS A 96 7.28 12.19 -27.37
C LYS A 96 7.63 13.51 -28.03
N GLN A 97 8.92 13.70 -28.35
CA GLN A 97 9.41 14.93 -28.96
C GLN A 97 8.97 16.22 -28.23
N GLY A 98 8.83 16.14 -26.89
CA GLY A 98 8.41 17.24 -26.03
C GLY A 98 6.89 17.36 -25.82
N GLU A 99 6.07 16.67 -26.59
CA GLU A 99 4.61 16.64 -26.40
C GLU A 99 4.22 15.57 -25.37
N VAL A 100 3.31 15.92 -24.47
CA VAL A 100 2.77 14.98 -23.47
C VAL A 100 1.84 14.00 -24.14
N LEU A 101 2.15 12.71 -24.01
CA LEU A 101 1.27 11.63 -24.45
C LEU A 101 0.34 11.19 -23.33
N GLU A 102 0.89 11.00 -22.14
CA GLU A 102 0.16 10.50 -20.98
C GLU A 102 0.80 11.04 -19.70
N SER A 103 -0.03 11.22 -18.65
CA SER A 103 0.45 11.58 -17.34
C SER A 103 -0.36 10.84 -16.29
N TYR A 104 0.34 10.22 -15.34
CA TYR A 104 -0.24 9.50 -14.22
C TYR A 104 0.27 10.09 -12.90
N GLY A 105 -0.60 10.22 -11.94
CA GLY A 105 -0.25 10.76 -10.62
C GLY A 105 -0.77 9.91 -9.49
N GLU A 106 0.09 9.62 -8.50
CA GLU A 106 -0.21 8.81 -7.34
C GLU A 106 0.19 9.53 -6.06
N TRP A 107 -0.54 9.25 -4.96
CA TRP A 107 -0.18 9.75 -3.64
C TRP A 107 0.58 8.69 -2.87
N THR A 108 1.64 9.10 -2.18
CA THR A 108 2.45 8.20 -1.36
C THR A 108 2.82 8.85 -0.03
N GLY A 109 2.93 8.03 1.03
CA GLY A 109 3.42 8.46 2.33
C GLY A 109 4.67 7.68 2.72
N PHE A 110 5.65 8.37 3.31
CA PHE A 110 6.86 7.73 3.80
C PHE A 110 6.66 7.23 5.22
N ARG A 111 6.80 5.93 5.44
CA ARG A 111 6.67 5.32 6.77
C ARG A 111 7.63 4.14 6.92
N ASN A 112 8.00 3.85 8.15
CA ASN A 112 8.66 2.60 8.51
C ASN A 112 7.74 1.81 9.44
N ILE A 113 7.53 0.53 9.14
CA ILE A 113 6.71 -0.37 9.95
C ILE A 113 7.59 -1.56 10.34
N CYS A 114 7.67 -1.85 11.63
CA CYS A 114 8.37 -3.05 12.10
C CYS A 114 7.75 -3.60 13.39
N VAL A 115 8.03 -4.87 13.65
CA VAL A 115 7.77 -5.50 14.96
C VAL A 115 9.11 -5.70 15.65
N LYS A 116 9.29 -5.09 16.82
CA LYS A 116 10.50 -5.20 17.62
C LYS A 116 10.14 -5.40 19.09
N ASP A 117 10.77 -6.37 19.73
CA ASP A 117 10.55 -6.71 21.13
C ASP A 117 9.07 -6.98 21.48
N GLY A 118 8.31 -7.57 20.53
CA GLY A 118 6.88 -7.82 20.67
C GLY A 118 5.99 -6.60 20.50
N LEU A 119 6.55 -5.44 20.14
CA LEU A 119 5.82 -4.19 19.90
C LEU A 119 5.70 -3.90 18.41
N PHE A 120 4.51 -3.45 18.00
CA PHE A 120 4.27 -2.94 16.67
C PHE A 120 4.65 -1.45 16.61
N LEU A 121 5.62 -1.13 15.76
CA LEU A 121 6.20 0.21 15.65
C LEU A 121 5.88 0.83 14.30
N VAL A 122 5.50 2.10 14.31
CA VAL A 122 5.43 2.97 13.12
C VAL A 122 6.36 4.15 13.33
N ASN A 123 7.28 4.35 12.40
CA ASN A 123 8.33 5.38 12.48
C ASN A 123 9.09 5.31 13.82
N GLY A 124 9.42 4.09 14.27
CA GLY A 124 10.14 3.84 15.52
C GLY A 124 9.33 4.04 16.81
N LYS A 125 8.05 4.42 16.73
CA LYS A 125 7.18 4.61 17.89
C LYS A 125 6.20 3.45 18.01
N ALA A 126 6.08 2.89 19.24
CA ALA A 126 5.06 1.89 19.52
C ALA A 126 3.66 2.49 19.39
N ILE A 127 2.82 1.87 18.57
CA ILE A 127 1.45 2.31 18.39
C ILE A 127 0.46 1.29 18.96
N LYS A 128 -0.71 1.78 19.32
CA LYS A 128 -1.86 0.97 19.69
C LYS A 128 -2.94 1.17 18.66
N LEU A 129 -3.33 0.07 17.97
CA LEU A 129 -4.45 0.09 17.05
C LEU A 129 -5.76 0.17 17.84
N LYS A 130 -6.44 1.30 17.72
CA LYS A 130 -7.79 1.53 18.23
C LYS A 130 -8.72 1.43 17.04
N GLY A 131 -9.12 0.21 16.69
CA GLY A 131 -9.77 -0.08 15.43
C GLY A 131 -11.20 -0.55 15.56
N VAL A 132 -11.91 -0.46 14.44
CA VAL A 132 -13.25 -1.03 14.22
C VAL A 132 -13.24 -1.91 12.99
N ASN A 133 -14.19 -2.85 12.91
CA ASN A 133 -14.49 -3.58 11.69
C ASN A 133 -15.49 -2.78 10.86
N ARG A 134 -15.32 -2.78 9.54
CA ARG A 134 -16.20 -2.09 8.61
C ARG A 134 -16.57 -3.00 7.45
N HIS A 135 -17.84 -2.98 7.08
CA HIS A 135 -18.35 -3.51 5.82
C HIS A 135 -18.70 -2.37 4.86
N ASP A 136 -18.54 -2.62 3.55
CA ASP A 136 -19.14 -1.77 2.53
C ASP A 136 -20.64 -2.02 2.52
N TRP A 137 -21.37 -1.18 3.26
CA TRP A 137 -22.80 -1.32 3.46
C TRP A 137 -23.49 0.02 3.70
N ASN A 138 -24.61 0.23 3.03
CA ASN A 138 -25.52 1.34 3.25
C ASN A 138 -26.95 0.80 3.40
N GLU A 139 -27.77 1.41 4.24
CA GLU A 139 -29.11 0.92 4.58
C GLU A 139 -30.08 0.92 3.40
N ASP A 140 -29.92 1.86 2.46
CA ASP A 140 -30.79 2.02 1.30
C ASP A 140 -30.28 1.26 0.06
N THR A 141 -28.97 1.24 -0.15
CA THR A 141 -28.35 0.75 -1.40
C THR A 141 -27.58 -0.58 -1.23
N GLY A 142 -27.55 -1.12 -0.02
CA GLY A 142 -26.83 -2.36 0.30
C GLY A 142 -25.32 -2.19 0.11
N ARG A 143 -24.70 -2.99 -0.75
CA ARG A 143 -23.26 -2.93 -1.02
C ARG A 143 -22.83 -1.86 -2.03
N CYS A 144 -23.77 -1.15 -2.62
CA CYS A 144 -23.50 -0.03 -3.53
C CYS A 144 -23.28 1.24 -2.72
N ILE A 145 -22.09 1.40 -2.16
CA ILE A 145 -21.70 2.56 -1.35
C ILE A 145 -21.14 3.68 -2.22
N THR A 146 -21.33 4.91 -1.77
CA THR A 146 -20.79 6.12 -2.42
C THR A 146 -19.53 6.60 -1.71
N LYS A 147 -18.83 7.57 -2.31
CA LYS A 147 -17.70 8.26 -1.66
C LYS A 147 -18.14 9.00 -0.40
N GLU A 148 -19.33 9.58 -0.43
CA GLU A 148 -19.93 10.28 0.70
C GLU A 148 -20.18 9.35 1.87
N ASP A 149 -20.68 8.12 1.63
CA ASP A 149 -20.87 7.09 2.65
C ASP A 149 -19.53 6.71 3.31
N MET A 150 -18.51 6.47 2.48
CA MET A 150 -17.18 6.14 2.95
C MET A 150 -16.57 7.26 3.82
N LEU A 151 -16.68 8.52 3.37
CA LEU A 151 -16.19 9.69 4.10
C LEU A 151 -16.93 9.87 5.42
N ALA A 152 -18.25 9.66 5.45
CA ALA A 152 -19.05 9.77 6.67
C ALA A 152 -18.56 8.78 7.73
N ASP A 153 -18.30 7.51 7.35
CA ASP A 153 -17.75 6.51 8.24
C ASP A 153 -16.37 6.91 8.77
N LEU A 154 -15.48 7.37 7.89
CA LEU A 154 -14.11 7.75 8.25
C LEU A 154 -14.09 8.98 9.18
N TYR A 155 -14.91 9.99 8.92
CA TYR A 155 -15.04 11.15 9.82
C TYR A 155 -15.59 10.74 11.18
N LEU A 156 -16.57 9.85 11.23
CA LEU A 156 -17.09 9.33 12.49
C LEU A 156 -16.01 8.58 13.28
N MET A 157 -15.18 7.77 12.60
CA MET A 157 -14.03 7.09 13.22
C MET A 157 -13.05 8.11 13.81
N LYS A 158 -12.64 9.11 13.04
CA LYS A 158 -11.68 10.14 13.50
C LYS A 158 -12.24 10.96 14.68
N GLN A 159 -13.52 11.35 14.64
CA GLN A 159 -14.17 12.08 15.74
C GLN A 159 -14.22 11.28 17.06
N ASN A 160 -14.18 9.95 16.97
CA ASN A 160 -14.18 9.06 18.13
C ASN A 160 -12.78 8.51 18.48
N ASN A 161 -11.71 9.15 17.99
CA ASN A 161 -10.32 8.75 18.27
C ASN A 161 -9.99 7.31 17.82
N ILE A 162 -10.65 6.82 16.78
CA ILE A 162 -10.33 5.57 16.10
C ILE A 162 -9.23 5.87 15.10
N ASN A 163 -8.16 5.06 15.12
CA ASN A 163 -7.00 5.23 14.25
C ASN A 163 -6.76 4.06 13.31
N ALA A 164 -7.63 3.04 13.34
CA ALA A 164 -7.49 1.85 12.53
C ALA A 164 -8.85 1.32 12.08
N VAL A 165 -8.90 0.72 10.90
CA VAL A 165 -10.09 0.05 10.37
C VAL A 165 -9.70 -1.29 9.74
N ARG A 166 -10.52 -2.32 9.99
CA ARG A 166 -10.43 -3.61 9.33
C ARG A 166 -11.53 -3.71 8.28
N THR A 167 -11.13 -4.00 7.04
CA THR A 167 -12.06 -4.14 5.91
C THR A 167 -12.66 -5.54 5.88
N SER A 168 -13.58 -5.83 6.80
CA SER A 168 -14.16 -7.17 6.93
C SER A 168 -15.22 -7.41 5.86
N HIS A 169 -15.16 -8.51 5.10
CA HIS A 169 -14.14 -9.55 5.03
C HIS A 169 -13.66 -9.68 3.57
N TYR A 170 -13.31 -8.59 2.93
CA TYR A 170 -12.96 -8.48 1.52
C TYR A 170 -12.19 -7.17 1.25
N PRO A 171 -11.48 -7.06 0.12
CA PRO A 171 -10.88 -5.80 -0.29
C PRO A 171 -11.95 -4.71 -0.42
N PRO A 172 -11.71 -3.50 0.12
CA PRO A 172 -12.66 -2.40 0.03
C PRO A 172 -12.58 -1.75 -1.35
N HIS A 173 -13.47 -0.78 -1.60
CA HIS A 173 -13.33 0.10 -2.76
C HIS A 173 -11.99 0.84 -2.71
N PRO A 174 -11.22 0.96 -3.82
CA PRO A 174 -9.91 1.64 -3.83
C PRO A 174 -9.94 3.05 -3.25
N ASP A 175 -10.98 3.85 -3.57
CA ASP A 175 -11.14 5.19 -3.02
C ASP A 175 -11.16 5.22 -1.48
N PHE A 176 -11.60 4.12 -0.83
CA PHE A 176 -11.59 4.03 0.63
C PHE A 176 -10.17 4.03 1.20
N LEU A 177 -9.26 3.33 0.54
CA LEU A 177 -7.85 3.30 0.93
C LEU A 177 -7.20 4.68 0.78
N ASP A 178 -7.45 5.37 -0.34
CA ASP A 178 -6.99 6.75 -0.56
C ASP A 178 -7.51 7.71 0.52
N MET A 179 -8.76 7.56 0.91
CA MET A 179 -9.35 8.37 1.98
C MET A 179 -8.73 8.05 3.34
N CYS A 180 -8.41 6.78 3.62
CA CYS A 180 -7.71 6.39 4.83
C CYS A 180 -6.31 6.99 4.90
N ASP A 181 -5.57 7.01 3.80
CA ASP A 181 -4.25 7.61 3.71
C ASP A 181 -4.31 9.13 3.98
N ARG A 182 -5.30 9.82 3.41
CA ARG A 182 -5.49 11.27 3.58
C ARG A 182 -5.96 11.66 4.97
N LEU A 183 -6.82 10.84 5.59
CA LEU A 183 -7.40 11.13 6.91
C LEU A 183 -6.56 10.55 8.05
N GLY A 184 -5.57 9.72 7.75
CA GLY A 184 -4.70 9.12 8.74
C GLY A 184 -5.40 7.98 9.50
N LEU A 185 -5.72 6.89 8.80
CA LEU A 185 -6.17 5.64 9.41
C LEU A 185 -5.27 4.49 8.96
N TYR A 186 -4.88 3.66 9.91
CA TYR A 186 -4.26 2.38 9.60
C TYR A 186 -5.32 1.43 9.07
N VAL A 187 -5.02 0.71 8.01
CA VAL A 187 -5.94 -0.26 7.40
C VAL A 187 -5.41 -1.68 7.61
N MET A 188 -6.26 -2.57 8.12
CA MET A 188 -6.08 -4.00 8.04
C MET A 188 -6.95 -4.50 6.90
N GLU A 189 -6.36 -4.55 5.71
CA GLU A 189 -7.04 -5.01 4.52
C GLU A 189 -7.15 -6.54 4.52
N GLU A 190 -8.32 -7.04 4.16
CA GLU A 190 -8.57 -8.47 4.02
C GLU A 190 -8.74 -8.84 2.54
N ALA A 191 -8.14 -9.97 2.16
CA ALA A 191 -8.52 -10.67 0.94
C ALA A 191 -9.89 -11.33 1.13
N ASP A 192 -10.63 -11.52 0.04
CA ASP A 192 -11.91 -12.24 0.04
C ASP A 192 -11.74 -13.77 0.14
N LEU A 193 -10.75 -14.20 0.93
CA LEU A 193 -10.44 -15.59 1.18
C LEU A 193 -11.01 -16.02 2.54
N GLU A 194 -12.11 -16.77 2.52
CA GLU A 194 -12.68 -17.39 3.70
C GLU A 194 -12.44 -18.91 3.71
N CYS A 195 -11.85 -19.40 4.80
CA CYS A 195 -11.57 -20.83 5.00
C CYS A 195 -12.51 -21.46 6.04
N ASN A 196 -13.78 -21.07 6.09
CA ASN A 196 -14.78 -21.51 7.08
C ASN A 196 -14.90 -23.03 7.14
N GLN A 197 -14.82 -23.72 6.00
CA GLN A 197 -14.86 -25.19 5.96
C GLN A 197 -13.73 -25.84 6.78
N MET A 198 -12.56 -25.24 6.81
CA MET A 198 -11.43 -25.73 7.61
C MET A 198 -11.66 -25.54 9.12
N ALA A 199 -12.36 -24.49 9.52
CA ALA A 199 -12.70 -24.22 10.92
C ALA A 199 -13.70 -25.25 11.50
N TYR A 200 -14.52 -25.87 10.67
CA TYR A 200 -15.51 -26.87 11.07
C TYR A 200 -14.99 -28.31 11.02
N THR A 201 -13.79 -28.57 10.52
CA THR A 201 -13.22 -29.91 10.54
C THR A 201 -12.72 -30.28 11.93
N LYS A 202 -12.94 -31.53 12.36
CA LYS A 202 -12.48 -32.03 13.68
C LYS A 202 -10.98 -31.87 13.91
N ASN A 203 -10.18 -31.74 12.85
CA ASN A 203 -8.73 -31.53 12.91
C ASN A 203 -8.37 -30.07 13.22
N MET A 204 -9.13 -29.11 12.70
CA MET A 204 -8.91 -27.69 12.99
C MET A 204 -9.23 -27.33 14.43
N ASN A 205 -10.25 -27.96 15.03
CA ASN A 205 -10.52 -27.77 16.45
C ASN A 205 -9.36 -28.22 17.37
N LYS A 206 -8.53 -29.17 16.92
CA LYS A 206 -7.30 -29.56 17.62
C LYS A 206 -6.15 -28.57 17.42
N ILE A 207 -6.12 -27.89 16.26
CA ILE A 207 -5.09 -26.90 15.93
C ILE A 207 -5.38 -25.56 16.65
N SER A 208 -6.63 -25.10 16.66
CA SER A 208 -7.03 -23.88 17.36
C SER A 208 -6.81 -23.97 18.87
N ASN A 209 -6.99 -25.16 19.46
CA ASN A 209 -6.74 -25.39 20.88
C ASN A 209 -5.25 -25.53 21.26
N ARG A 210 -4.34 -25.53 20.29
CA ARG A 210 -2.89 -25.69 20.53
C ARG A 210 -2.08 -24.43 20.28
N PHE A 211 -2.68 -23.28 20.03
CA PHE A 211 -1.97 -22.06 19.68
C PHE A 211 -0.92 -22.29 18.58
N ALA A 212 -1.30 -23.04 17.53
CA ALA A 212 -0.45 -23.19 16.36
C ALA A 212 -0.19 -21.78 15.78
N SER A 213 1.07 -21.40 15.59
CA SER A 213 1.43 -20.14 14.97
C SER A 213 0.87 -20.11 13.54
N ILE A 214 0.59 -18.92 13.03
CA ILE A 214 0.17 -18.73 11.63
C ILE A 214 1.15 -19.40 10.66
N GLU A 215 2.45 -19.37 10.98
CA GLU A 215 3.51 -20.06 10.24
C GLU A 215 3.28 -21.57 10.14
N GLN A 216 2.92 -22.24 11.23
CA GLN A 216 2.66 -23.71 11.20
C GLN A 216 1.46 -24.06 10.32
N VAL A 217 0.43 -23.22 10.30
CA VAL A 217 -0.75 -23.42 9.45
C VAL A 217 -0.38 -23.20 7.98
N THR A 218 0.40 -22.17 7.70
CA THR A 218 0.88 -21.84 6.34
C THR A 218 1.79 -22.93 5.81
N ASP A 219 2.74 -23.42 6.61
CA ASP A 219 3.66 -24.51 6.21
C ASP A 219 2.93 -25.81 5.93
N GLN A 220 1.92 -26.15 6.72
CA GLN A 220 1.11 -27.35 6.46
C GLN A 220 0.30 -27.23 5.15
N TYR A 221 -0.23 -26.05 4.86
CA TYR A 221 -0.97 -25.80 3.62
C TYR A 221 -0.06 -25.84 2.38
N LEU A 222 1.12 -25.25 2.45
CA LEU A 222 2.10 -25.26 1.36
C LEU A 222 2.64 -26.66 1.09
N ASN A 223 2.89 -27.46 2.14
CA ASN A 223 3.34 -28.84 2.00
C ASN A 223 2.25 -29.76 1.43
N GLN A 224 0.97 -29.51 1.73
CA GLN A 224 -0.15 -30.27 1.14
C GLN A 224 -0.31 -29.98 -0.36
N LYS A 225 -0.15 -28.72 -0.79
CA LYS A 225 -0.17 -28.35 -2.21
C LYS A 225 0.96 -28.99 -3.01
N SER A 226 2.16 -29.14 -2.42
CA SER A 226 3.30 -29.78 -3.10
C SER A 226 3.09 -31.28 -3.31
N THR A 227 2.33 -31.96 -2.45
CA THR A 227 1.97 -33.39 -2.60
C THR A 227 0.86 -33.63 -3.61
N ASP A 228 -0.11 -32.70 -3.71
CA ASP A 228 -1.22 -32.83 -4.66
C ASP A 228 -0.77 -32.55 -6.11
N THR A 229 0.25 -31.70 -6.32
CA THR A 229 0.83 -31.45 -7.64
C THR A 229 1.67 -32.65 -8.13
N ALA A 230 2.29 -33.40 -7.22
CA ALA A 230 3.09 -34.58 -7.57
C ALA A 230 2.22 -35.83 -7.95
N VAL A 231 0.93 -35.82 -7.63
CA VAL A 231 -0.01 -36.91 -7.95
C VAL A 231 -0.69 -36.71 -9.32
N SER A 232 -0.69 -35.48 -9.86
CA SER A 232 -1.32 -35.17 -11.16
C SER A 232 -0.40 -35.35 -12.37
N GLU A 233 0.88 -35.71 -12.17
CA GLU A 233 1.88 -35.96 -13.23
C GLU A 233 2.26 -37.44 -13.42
N LYS A 234 1.38 -38.37 -13.05
CA LYS A 234 1.60 -39.81 -13.32
C LYS A 234 0.44 -40.40 -14.13
#